data_846a1a5be4f2b5d9fd5f8f729869689a
#
_entry.id   846a1a5be4f2b5d9fd5f8f729869689a
#
_cell.length_a   1.000
_cell.length_b   1.000
_cell.length_c   1.000
_cell.angle_alpha   90.00
_cell.angle_beta   90.00
_cell.angle_gamma   90.00
#
_symmetry.space_group_name_H-M   'P 1'
#
loop_
_entity.id
_entity.type
_entity.pdbx_description
1 polymer ?
#
loop_
_entity_poly.entity_id
_entity_poly.type
_entity_poly.pdbx_seq_one_letter_code
_entity_poly.pdbx_strand_id
1 'polypeptide(L)'
;MAFILPDLSSVFCMSKFCLRYSYIALLIIPFTVGLYFLIKRNFIKFFDKSEQASYEGEREKQRMYFFIIRSLIFAMVLIAIAGPFLLETRMVKGNPRVTILGDNSTSFNLFESGLEKEIASKLKGKILVSVRTIASYEKSAIGNGILNNIERDENVLVISDGNNNYGKLLGDVMLFASSLNATVSTLDMKPIRSDVSVEVLGVSEAIKDTEESFIVNVNGVGENVPYTLEVKFDDEIVVAKNNDKSDTFTIDKKLSEGYHKITAELLDVGKDDYFEQNNKYHKTIKVVPRPRVLFVTEKNSPLKADLERIYDLV
;
A
#
# COMPACT_ATOMS: atom_id res chain seq x y z
N MET A 1 -18.18 9.76 -3.61
CA MET A 1 -17.36 10.88 -3.07
C MET A 1 -16.87 10.46 -1.69
N ALA A 2 -15.70 9.85 -1.61
CA ALA A 2 -15.12 9.39 -0.34
C ALA A 2 -14.33 10.57 0.26
N PHE A 3 -14.78 11.08 1.39
CA PHE A 3 -14.01 12.03 2.19
C PHE A 3 -12.82 11.27 2.78
N ILE A 4 -11.65 11.47 2.20
CA ILE A 4 -10.38 11.08 2.82
C ILE A 4 -10.16 12.09 3.95
N LEU A 5 -10.50 11.71 5.18
CA LEU A 5 -10.09 12.44 6.38
C LEU A 5 -8.56 12.29 6.48
N PRO A 6 -7.82 13.39 6.67
CA PRO A 6 -6.38 13.32 6.90
C PRO A 6 -6.11 12.48 8.15
N ASP A 7 -5.00 11.76 8.11
CA ASP A 7 -4.50 10.88 9.18
C ASP A 7 -4.18 11.72 10.43
N LEU A 8 -5.18 12.00 11.25
CA LEU A 8 -5.14 12.80 12.48
C LEU A 8 -4.93 11.89 13.70
N SER A 9 -4.08 10.87 13.58
CA SER A 9 -3.69 10.04 14.72
C SER A 9 -2.64 10.74 15.59
N SER A 10 -3.04 11.78 16.30
CA SER A 10 -2.21 12.35 17.37
C SER A 10 -2.39 11.51 18.64
N VAL A 11 -1.58 10.48 18.78
CA VAL A 11 -1.52 9.70 20.03
C VAL A 11 -0.84 10.55 21.08
N PHE A 12 -1.56 10.85 22.17
CA PHE A 12 -1.00 11.49 23.34
C PHE A 12 -0.92 10.48 24.47
N CYS A 13 0.27 10.29 25.04
CA CYS A 13 0.50 9.37 26.16
C CYS A 13 0.98 10.11 27.41
N MET A 14 0.35 9.82 28.51
CA MET A 14 0.75 10.24 29.84
C MET A 14 1.09 8.98 30.65
N SER A 15 2.38 8.64 30.71
CA SER A 15 2.86 7.36 31.27
C SER A 15 2.33 6.16 30.48
N LYS A 16 1.62 5.23 31.11
CA LYS A 16 1.03 4.03 30.51
C LYS A 16 -0.34 4.26 29.86
N PHE A 17 -0.97 5.39 30.19
CA PHE A 17 -2.31 5.73 29.70
C PHE A 17 -2.20 6.60 28.43
N CYS A 18 -2.80 6.14 27.35
CA CYS A 18 -2.75 6.81 26.05
C CYS A 18 -4.16 7.10 25.52
N LEU A 19 -4.30 8.19 24.78
CA LEU A 19 -5.51 8.54 24.03
C LEU A 19 -5.18 8.50 22.53
N ARG A 20 -5.95 7.73 21.77
CA ARG A 20 -5.75 7.56 20.33
C ARG A 20 -6.09 8.83 19.54
N TYR A 21 -7.12 9.57 19.99
CA TYR A 21 -7.59 10.80 19.37
C TYR A 21 -7.59 11.92 20.39
N SER A 22 -6.40 12.38 20.83
CA SER A 22 -6.24 13.36 21.92
C SER A 22 -6.92 14.69 21.67
N TYR A 23 -7.07 15.12 20.40
CA TYR A 23 -7.76 16.35 20.01
C TYR A 23 -9.25 16.36 20.39
N ILE A 24 -9.89 15.17 20.50
CA ILE A 24 -11.29 15.06 20.93
C ILE A 24 -11.44 15.48 22.40
N ALA A 25 -10.45 15.16 23.23
CA ALA A 25 -10.44 15.57 24.64
C ALA A 25 -10.36 17.10 24.79
N LEU A 26 -9.73 17.83 23.86
CA LEU A 26 -9.69 19.29 23.87
C LEU A 26 -11.07 19.94 23.69
N LEU A 27 -12.04 19.24 23.09
CA LEU A 27 -13.40 19.71 22.94
C LEU A 27 -14.17 19.83 24.27
N ILE A 28 -13.65 19.25 25.35
CA ILE A 28 -14.24 19.37 26.69
C ILE A 28 -14.32 20.84 27.11
N ILE A 29 -13.27 21.62 26.82
CA ILE A 29 -13.18 23.04 27.22
C ILE A 29 -14.26 23.90 26.58
N PRO A 30 -14.36 23.99 25.24
CA PRO A 30 -15.39 24.84 24.59
C PRO A 30 -16.79 24.35 24.91
N PHE A 31 -16.97 23.03 25.10
CA PHE A 31 -18.29 22.47 25.41
C PHE A 31 -18.76 22.83 26.82
N THR A 32 -17.89 22.75 27.84
CA THR A 32 -18.21 23.15 29.23
C THR A 32 -18.49 24.62 29.31
N VAL A 33 -17.75 25.48 28.60
CA VAL A 33 -18.01 26.91 28.50
C VAL A 33 -19.37 27.20 27.87
N GLY A 34 -19.69 26.55 26.76
CA GLY A 34 -21.00 26.65 26.10
C GLY A 34 -22.15 26.23 27.01
N LEU A 35 -21.98 25.12 27.72
CA LEU A 35 -22.96 24.60 28.67
C LEU A 35 -23.19 25.56 29.86
N TYR A 36 -22.14 26.23 30.35
CA TYR A 36 -22.21 27.25 31.37
C TYR A 36 -23.05 28.44 30.92
N PHE A 37 -22.83 28.97 29.70
CA PHE A 37 -23.61 30.06 29.16
C PHE A 37 -25.07 29.67 28.94
N LEU A 38 -25.36 28.46 28.49
CA LEU A 38 -26.73 27.97 28.31
C LEU A 38 -27.49 27.89 29.63
N ILE A 39 -26.84 27.37 30.68
CA ILE A 39 -27.48 27.22 32.01
C ILE A 39 -27.66 28.56 32.70
N LYS A 40 -26.75 29.53 32.47
CA LYS A 40 -26.85 30.89 33.00
C LYS A 40 -27.97 31.69 32.34
N ARG A 41 -28.40 31.32 31.14
CA ARG A 41 -29.47 32.01 30.42
C ARG A 41 -30.81 31.70 31.07
N ASN A 42 -31.44 32.75 31.68
CA ASN A 42 -32.75 32.60 32.32
C ASN A 42 -33.86 32.43 31.27
N PHE A 43 -34.39 31.22 31.12
CA PHE A 43 -35.48 30.91 30.19
C PHE A 43 -36.86 31.27 30.74
N ILE A 44 -37.00 31.43 32.07
CA ILE A 44 -38.31 31.68 32.69
C ILE A 44 -38.25 33.06 33.36
N LYS A 45 -39.09 33.96 32.90
CA LYS A 45 -39.33 35.28 33.52
C LYS A 45 -40.51 35.15 34.47
N PHE A 46 -40.33 35.42 35.75
CA PHE A 46 -41.42 35.49 36.70
C PHE A 46 -41.99 36.89 36.74
N PHE A 47 -43.34 36.99 36.90
CA PHE A 47 -44.07 38.24 36.92
C PHE A 47 -43.97 38.95 38.25
N ASP A 48 -43.68 38.25 39.38
CA ASP A 48 -43.68 38.79 40.73
C ASP A 48 -42.26 38.80 41.33
N LYS A 49 -41.78 39.98 41.75
CA LYS A 49 -40.43 40.19 42.27
C LYS A 49 -40.20 39.67 43.68
N SER A 50 -41.26 39.47 44.49
CA SER A 50 -41.16 39.02 45.85
C SER A 50 -40.96 37.48 45.97
N GLU A 51 -41.58 36.72 45.09
CA GLU A 51 -41.33 35.28 44.99
C GLU A 51 -39.97 34.92 44.37
N GLN A 52 -39.47 35.82 43.52
CA GLN A 52 -38.23 35.62 42.82
C GLN A 52 -37.01 35.47 43.77
N ALA A 53 -36.94 36.24 44.83
CA ALA A 53 -35.82 36.27 45.77
C ALA A 53 -35.70 34.96 46.64
N SER A 54 -36.84 34.38 47.02
CA SER A 54 -36.86 33.13 47.83
C SER A 54 -36.49 31.90 47.02
N TYR A 55 -36.86 31.86 45.73
CA TYR A 55 -36.57 30.75 44.82
C TYR A 55 -35.20 30.84 44.14
N GLU A 56 -34.54 31.99 44.11
CA GLU A 56 -33.24 32.13 43.42
C GLU A 56 -32.12 31.35 44.06
N GLY A 57 -32.04 31.31 45.39
CA GLY A 57 -30.97 30.62 46.10
C GLY A 57 -30.99 29.08 45.97
N GLU A 58 -32.19 28.47 46.01
CA GLU A 58 -32.31 27.03 45.80
C GLU A 58 -32.10 26.63 44.32
N ARG A 59 -32.58 27.43 43.40
CA ARG A 59 -32.41 27.25 41.96
C ARG A 59 -30.96 27.38 41.52
N GLU A 60 -30.20 28.28 42.14
CA GLU A 60 -28.79 28.47 41.82
C GLU A 60 -27.98 27.20 42.22
N LYS A 61 -28.26 26.62 43.39
CA LYS A 61 -27.68 25.35 43.77
C LYS A 61 -28.06 24.22 42.85
N GLN A 62 -29.34 24.07 42.50
CA GLN A 62 -29.81 23.05 41.57
C GLN A 62 -29.20 23.20 40.18
N ARG A 63 -29.10 24.41 39.65
CA ARG A 63 -28.43 24.71 38.37
C ARG A 63 -26.95 24.33 38.38
N MET A 64 -26.26 24.59 39.50
CA MET A 64 -24.86 24.18 39.66
C MET A 64 -24.70 22.68 39.67
N TYR A 65 -25.58 21.93 40.38
CA TYR A 65 -25.58 20.45 40.34
C TYR A 65 -25.84 19.92 38.91
N PHE A 66 -26.82 20.46 38.22
CA PHE A 66 -27.09 20.06 36.82
C PHE A 66 -25.94 20.38 35.88
N PHE A 67 -25.25 21.51 36.09
CA PHE A 67 -24.06 21.87 35.33
C PHE A 67 -22.95 20.85 35.55
N ILE A 68 -22.63 20.55 36.81
CA ILE A 68 -21.57 19.60 37.16
C ILE A 68 -21.87 18.20 36.59
N ILE A 69 -23.06 17.69 36.81
CA ILE A 69 -23.44 16.35 36.32
C ILE A 69 -23.38 16.27 34.80
N ARG A 70 -23.93 17.23 34.08
CA ARG A 70 -23.91 17.25 32.62
C ARG A 70 -22.50 17.41 32.07
N SER A 71 -21.67 18.27 32.66
CA SER A 71 -20.27 18.44 32.27
C SER A 71 -19.47 17.15 32.49
N LEU A 72 -19.71 16.44 33.58
CA LEU A 72 -19.05 15.18 33.89
C LEU A 72 -19.46 14.06 32.92
N ILE A 73 -20.75 13.95 32.61
CA ILE A 73 -21.24 12.99 31.60
C ILE A 73 -20.62 13.27 30.23
N PHE A 74 -20.59 14.53 29.82
CA PHE A 74 -20.01 14.91 28.55
C PHE A 74 -18.49 14.65 28.50
N ALA A 75 -17.78 14.96 29.57
CA ALA A 75 -16.36 14.68 29.66
C ALA A 75 -16.08 13.16 29.55
N MET A 76 -16.87 12.34 30.24
CA MET A 76 -16.72 10.87 30.13
C MET A 76 -17.02 10.37 28.72
N VAL A 77 -18.03 10.88 28.05
CA VAL A 77 -18.34 10.50 26.67
C VAL A 77 -17.22 10.90 25.72
N LEU A 78 -16.70 12.12 25.81
CA LEU A 78 -15.59 12.58 24.97
C LEU A 78 -14.29 11.80 25.22
N ILE A 79 -14.01 11.45 26.47
CA ILE A 79 -12.86 10.59 26.83
C ILE A 79 -13.04 9.19 26.24
N ALA A 80 -14.25 8.62 26.30
CA ALA A 80 -14.53 7.32 25.72
C ALA A 80 -14.35 7.32 24.18
N ILE A 81 -14.81 8.38 23.51
CA ILE A 81 -14.63 8.55 22.06
C ILE A 81 -13.15 8.80 21.70
N ALA A 82 -12.38 9.45 22.59
CA ALA A 82 -10.94 9.67 22.39
C ALA A 82 -10.12 8.37 22.36
N GLY A 83 -10.74 7.21 22.59
CA GLY A 83 -10.14 5.89 22.46
C GLY A 83 -9.01 5.67 23.49
N PRO A 84 -9.32 5.63 24.78
CA PRO A 84 -8.30 5.37 25.82
C PRO A 84 -7.77 3.94 25.69
N PHE A 85 -6.45 3.79 25.79
CA PHE A 85 -5.79 2.49 25.83
C PHE A 85 -4.58 2.51 26.79
N LEU A 86 -4.26 1.34 27.32
CA LEU A 86 -3.11 1.16 28.19
C LEU A 86 -1.96 0.54 27.40
N LEU A 87 -0.79 1.18 27.45
CA LEU A 87 0.46 0.61 26.97
C LEU A 87 1.04 -0.30 28.04
N GLU A 88 0.88 -1.60 27.86
CA GLU A 88 1.51 -2.61 28.73
C GLU A 88 2.70 -3.21 27.97
N THR A 89 3.90 -2.84 28.36
CA THR A 89 5.12 -3.52 27.91
C THR A 89 5.29 -4.77 28.75
N ARG A 90 4.91 -5.92 28.22
CA ARG A 90 5.25 -7.21 28.83
C ARG A 90 6.67 -7.58 28.42
N MET A 91 7.59 -7.56 29.36
CA MET A 91 8.87 -8.24 29.18
C MET A 91 8.61 -9.74 29.27
N VAL A 92 8.45 -10.40 28.13
CA VAL A 92 8.42 -11.85 28.08
C VAL A 92 9.88 -12.32 28.24
N LYS A 93 10.18 -12.99 29.35
CA LYS A 93 11.44 -13.73 29.50
C LYS A 93 11.38 -14.93 28.56
N GLY A 94 11.82 -14.76 27.34
CA GLY A 94 12.08 -15.80 26.38
C GLY A 94 13.52 -15.65 25.87
N ASN A 95 14.08 -16.67 25.27
CA ASN A 95 15.31 -16.51 24.50
C ASN A 95 14.92 -15.81 23.18
N PRO A 96 15.15 -14.49 23.05
CA PRO A 96 14.79 -13.78 21.82
C PRO A 96 15.56 -14.38 20.66
N ARG A 97 14.82 -14.81 19.65
CA ARG A 97 15.36 -15.41 18.43
C ARG A 97 15.01 -14.52 17.27
N VAL A 98 15.93 -14.33 16.34
CA VAL A 98 15.71 -13.60 15.09
C VAL A 98 16.28 -14.42 13.93
N THR A 99 15.47 -14.67 12.92
CA THR A 99 15.92 -15.26 11.67
C THR A 99 16.08 -14.14 10.63
N ILE A 100 17.29 -13.94 10.15
CA ILE A 100 17.61 -12.96 9.11
C ILE A 100 17.57 -13.65 7.76
N LEU A 101 16.73 -13.17 6.87
CA LEU A 101 16.59 -13.66 5.51
C LEU A 101 17.21 -12.65 4.54
N GLY A 102 18.36 -13.02 3.96
CA GLY A 102 19.08 -12.18 3.00
C GLY A 102 18.76 -12.54 1.57
N ASP A 103 18.45 -11.55 0.77
CA ASP A 103 18.25 -11.68 -0.68
C ASP A 103 19.62 -11.71 -1.39
N ASN A 104 19.79 -12.65 -2.31
CA ASN A 104 20.97 -12.77 -3.16
C ASN A 104 20.57 -12.84 -4.65
N SER A 105 19.46 -12.17 -4.99
CA SER A 105 19.04 -12.02 -6.38
C SER A 105 19.92 -11.03 -7.14
N THR A 106 19.88 -11.10 -8.46
CA THR A 106 20.69 -10.21 -9.31
C THR A 106 20.29 -8.74 -9.11
N SER A 107 19.00 -8.46 -8.96
CA SER A 107 18.49 -7.10 -8.73
C SER A 107 18.98 -6.50 -7.41
N PHE A 108 19.24 -7.33 -6.40
CA PHE A 108 19.76 -6.90 -5.12
C PHE A 108 21.21 -6.34 -5.21
N ASN A 109 21.91 -6.56 -6.31
CA ASN A 109 23.25 -5.94 -6.53
C ASN A 109 23.21 -4.40 -6.65
N LEU A 110 22.03 -3.80 -6.81
CA LEU A 110 21.85 -2.35 -6.75
C LEU A 110 21.97 -1.81 -5.33
N PHE A 111 21.89 -2.67 -4.33
CA PHE A 111 21.92 -2.35 -2.91
C PHE A 111 23.21 -2.82 -2.24
N GLU A 112 23.42 -2.42 -0.99
CA GLU A 112 24.59 -2.82 -0.23
C GLU A 112 24.52 -4.30 0.15
N SER A 113 25.51 -5.07 -0.27
CA SER A 113 25.61 -6.50 0.03
C SER A 113 26.25 -6.76 1.39
N GLY A 114 25.85 -7.87 2.04
CA GLY A 114 26.46 -8.33 3.29
C GLY A 114 25.88 -7.73 4.56
N LEU A 115 24.85 -6.89 4.46
CA LEU A 115 24.15 -6.31 5.61
C LEU A 115 23.60 -7.36 6.56
N GLU A 116 23.14 -8.50 6.04
CA GLU A 116 22.66 -9.63 6.84
C GLU A 116 23.72 -10.16 7.80
N LYS A 117 24.98 -10.22 7.35
CA LYS A 117 26.11 -10.68 8.17
C LYS A 117 26.54 -9.63 9.18
N GLU A 118 26.53 -8.36 8.79
CA GLU A 118 26.85 -7.25 9.66
C GLU A 118 25.84 -7.13 10.81
N ILE A 119 24.55 -7.18 10.51
CA ILE A 119 23.49 -7.15 11.52
C ILE A 119 23.59 -8.37 12.44
N ALA A 120 23.79 -9.57 11.86
CA ALA A 120 23.98 -10.79 12.64
C ALA A 120 25.16 -10.67 13.61
N SER A 121 26.27 -10.10 13.17
CA SER A 121 27.45 -9.90 14.02
C SER A 121 27.19 -8.96 15.19
N LYS A 122 26.43 -7.87 14.97
CA LYS A 122 26.04 -6.89 16.01
C LYS A 122 25.06 -7.47 17.05
N LEU A 123 24.26 -8.44 16.63
CA LEU A 123 23.28 -9.11 17.49
C LEU A 123 23.86 -10.33 18.21
N LYS A 124 24.96 -10.89 17.71
CA LYS A 124 25.61 -12.06 18.29
C LYS A 124 26.00 -11.84 19.74
N GLY A 125 25.62 -12.78 20.59
CA GLY A 125 25.85 -12.70 22.05
C GLY A 125 24.76 -11.97 22.84
N LYS A 126 23.84 -11.26 22.16
CA LYS A 126 22.66 -10.64 22.78
C LYS A 126 21.40 -11.49 22.61
N ILE A 127 21.24 -12.08 21.42
CA ILE A 127 20.11 -12.89 21.02
C ILE A 127 20.58 -14.05 20.16
N LEU A 128 19.73 -15.06 19.99
CA LEU A 128 19.98 -16.14 19.05
C LEU A 128 19.66 -15.66 17.62
N VAL A 129 20.64 -15.67 16.74
CA VAL A 129 20.50 -15.22 15.35
C VAL A 129 20.80 -16.37 14.40
N SER A 130 19.90 -16.60 13.44
CA SER A 130 20.12 -17.43 12.27
C SER A 130 20.11 -16.60 11.01
N VAL A 131 21.01 -16.87 10.06
CA VAL A 131 21.04 -16.20 8.75
C VAL A 131 20.75 -17.22 7.67
N ARG A 132 19.84 -16.88 6.75
CA ARG A 132 19.44 -17.72 5.62
C ARG A 132 19.39 -16.90 4.34
N THR A 133 19.72 -17.50 3.22
CA THR A 133 19.58 -16.90 1.88
C THR A 133 18.24 -17.37 1.28
N ILE A 134 17.46 -16.45 0.72
CA ILE A 134 16.08 -16.71 0.24
C ILE A 134 15.89 -16.52 -1.26
N ALA A 135 16.87 -15.98 -1.96
CA ALA A 135 16.80 -15.77 -3.40
C ALA A 135 18.15 -16.07 -4.04
N SER A 136 18.14 -16.36 -5.34
CA SER A 136 19.35 -16.57 -6.12
C SER A 136 19.11 -16.23 -7.58
N TYR A 137 20.05 -15.51 -8.18
CA TYR A 137 20.04 -15.08 -9.58
C TYR A 137 18.77 -14.26 -9.92
N GLU A 138 18.04 -14.68 -10.96
CA GLU A 138 16.86 -13.98 -11.49
C GLU A 138 15.57 -14.27 -10.69
N LYS A 139 15.59 -15.23 -9.76
CA LYS A 139 14.40 -15.66 -9.00
C LYS A 139 14.49 -15.18 -7.57
N SER A 140 13.63 -14.27 -7.22
CA SER A 140 13.43 -13.82 -5.85
C SER A 140 12.12 -14.37 -5.30
N ALA A 141 12.22 -15.41 -4.46
CA ALA A 141 11.10 -16.12 -3.85
C ALA A 141 10.97 -15.73 -2.37
N ILE A 142 10.82 -14.43 -2.09
CA ILE A 142 10.79 -13.88 -0.72
C ILE A 142 9.68 -14.55 0.09
N GLY A 143 8.46 -14.67 -0.51
CA GLY A 143 7.33 -15.30 0.15
C GLY A 143 7.61 -16.73 0.58
N ASN A 144 8.20 -17.56 -0.29
CA ASN A 144 8.60 -18.92 0.06
C ASN A 144 9.71 -18.92 1.12
N GLY A 145 10.66 -17.99 1.02
CA GLY A 145 11.73 -17.83 2.00
C GLY A 145 11.19 -17.59 3.40
N ILE A 146 10.21 -16.70 3.54
CA ILE A 146 9.56 -16.44 4.81
C ILE A 146 8.81 -17.68 5.31
N LEU A 147 7.95 -18.29 4.47
CA LEU A 147 7.18 -19.48 4.85
C LEU A 147 8.04 -20.64 5.34
N ASN A 148 9.17 -20.86 4.71
CA ASN A 148 10.05 -21.98 5.05
C ASN A 148 10.87 -21.74 6.34
N ASN A 149 10.91 -20.50 6.82
CA ASN A 149 11.75 -20.09 7.94
C ASN A 149 10.96 -19.43 9.09
N ILE A 150 9.63 -19.42 9.03
CA ILE A 150 8.80 -18.80 10.06
C ILE A 150 8.22 -19.88 10.98
N GLU A 151 8.37 -19.67 12.29
CA GLU A 151 7.77 -20.49 13.34
C GLU A 151 6.83 -19.64 14.19
N ARG A 152 6.11 -20.28 15.12
CA ARG A 152 5.23 -19.57 16.06
C ARG A 152 6.07 -18.68 16.98
N ASP A 153 5.57 -17.44 17.19
CA ASP A 153 6.18 -16.42 18.04
C ASP A 153 7.60 -16.02 17.62
N GLU A 154 7.99 -16.27 16.35
CA GLU A 154 9.32 -15.96 15.84
C GLU A 154 9.38 -14.53 15.25
N ASN A 155 10.59 -13.96 15.27
CA ASN A 155 10.89 -12.70 14.62
C ASN A 155 11.75 -12.99 13.37
N VAL A 156 11.28 -12.54 12.22
CA VAL A 156 11.97 -12.66 10.94
C VAL A 156 12.33 -11.26 10.44
N LEU A 157 13.59 -11.05 10.09
CA LEU A 157 14.06 -9.84 9.42
C LEU A 157 14.39 -10.18 7.97
N VAL A 158 13.68 -9.57 7.03
CA VAL A 158 13.91 -9.72 5.60
C VAL A 158 14.74 -8.54 5.09
N ILE A 159 15.85 -8.83 4.41
CA ILE A 159 16.73 -7.86 3.77
C ILE A 159 16.69 -8.16 2.27
N SER A 160 15.94 -7.37 1.51
CA SER A 160 15.66 -7.56 0.09
C SER A 160 15.23 -6.23 -0.54
N ASP A 161 15.32 -6.13 -1.85
CA ASP A 161 14.76 -5.04 -2.65
C ASP A 161 13.21 -5.07 -2.73
N GLY A 162 12.59 -6.12 -2.18
CA GLY A 162 11.13 -6.30 -2.17
C GLY A 162 10.56 -6.94 -3.45
N ASN A 163 11.38 -7.22 -4.45
CA ASN A 163 10.95 -7.81 -5.70
C ASN A 163 10.67 -9.32 -5.56
N ASN A 164 9.44 -9.67 -5.19
CA ASN A 164 8.99 -11.06 -5.10
C ASN A 164 8.43 -11.52 -6.44
N ASN A 165 9.29 -11.97 -7.35
CA ASN A 165 8.92 -12.35 -8.72
C ASN A 165 8.62 -13.86 -8.90
N TYR A 166 8.78 -14.65 -7.85
CA TYR A 166 8.56 -16.10 -7.88
C TYR A 166 7.96 -16.62 -6.57
N GLY A 167 7.15 -17.67 -6.65
CA GLY A 167 6.62 -18.37 -5.48
C GLY A 167 5.34 -17.76 -4.92
N LYS A 168 5.17 -17.80 -3.60
CA LYS A 168 3.96 -17.35 -2.91
C LYS A 168 3.87 -15.83 -2.83
N LEU A 169 2.65 -15.32 -2.93
CA LEU A 169 2.37 -13.89 -2.77
C LEU A 169 2.69 -13.43 -1.34
N LEU A 170 3.34 -12.28 -1.20
CA LEU A 170 3.72 -11.75 0.10
C LEU A 170 2.50 -11.49 1.00
N GLY A 171 1.38 -11.04 0.44
CA GLY A 171 0.15 -10.80 1.21
C GLY A 171 -0.35 -12.05 1.93
N ASP A 172 -0.40 -13.19 1.24
CA ASP A 172 -0.84 -14.47 1.82
C ASP A 172 0.12 -14.93 2.92
N VAL A 173 1.42 -14.73 2.68
CA VAL A 173 2.46 -15.09 3.64
C VAL A 173 2.39 -14.24 4.90
N MET A 174 2.11 -12.94 4.78
CA MET A 174 1.93 -12.06 5.94
C MET A 174 0.70 -12.43 6.77
N LEU A 175 -0.40 -12.82 6.12
CA LEU A 175 -1.59 -13.33 6.82
C LEU A 175 -1.27 -14.61 7.60
N PHE A 176 -0.52 -15.52 6.99
CA PHE A 176 -0.08 -16.74 7.65
C PHE A 176 0.86 -16.43 8.84
N ALA A 177 1.84 -15.55 8.66
CA ALA A 177 2.74 -15.10 9.72
C ALA A 177 1.96 -14.53 10.92
N SER A 178 0.96 -13.70 10.65
CA SER A 178 0.07 -13.15 11.67
C SER A 178 -0.69 -14.24 12.45
N SER A 179 -1.12 -15.31 11.78
CA SER A 179 -1.79 -16.44 12.43
C SER A 179 -0.88 -17.24 13.38
N LEU A 180 0.43 -17.18 13.15
CA LEU A 180 1.46 -17.78 14.00
C LEU A 180 1.91 -16.83 15.14
N ASN A 181 1.36 -15.64 15.24
CA ASN A 181 1.84 -14.58 16.14
C ASN A 181 3.33 -14.23 15.90
N ALA A 182 3.79 -14.42 14.67
CA ALA A 182 5.16 -14.13 14.26
C ALA A 182 5.28 -12.69 13.74
N THR A 183 6.45 -12.10 13.91
CA THR A 183 6.73 -10.74 13.43
C THR A 183 7.65 -10.82 12.22
N VAL A 184 7.24 -10.24 11.10
CA VAL A 184 8.09 -10.04 9.92
C VAL A 184 8.43 -8.56 9.81
N SER A 185 9.70 -8.26 9.82
CA SER A 185 10.25 -6.91 9.67
C SER A 185 11.09 -6.82 8.40
N THR A 186 11.11 -5.66 7.77
CA THR A 186 11.97 -5.38 6.62
C THR A 186 12.88 -4.20 6.93
N LEU A 187 14.02 -4.14 6.25
CA LEU A 187 14.93 -3.00 6.30
C LEU A 187 14.67 -2.12 5.08
N ASP A 188 14.40 -0.83 5.32
CA ASP A 188 14.34 0.16 4.25
C ASP A 188 15.76 0.50 3.79
N MET A 189 16.09 0.09 2.56
CA MET A 189 17.43 0.26 2.00
C MET A 189 17.41 1.25 0.85
N LYS A 190 18.44 2.07 0.79
CA LYS A 190 18.65 2.94 -0.35
C LYS A 190 19.59 2.25 -1.36
N PRO A 191 19.28 2.32 -2.66
CA PRO A 191 20.18 1.82 -3.68
C PRO A 191 21.50 2.60 -3.65
N ILE A 192 22.60 1.88 -3.83
CA ILE A 192 23.96 2.44 -3.94
C ILE A 192 24.40 2.58 -5.40
N ARG A 193 23.60 2.05 -6.32
CA ARG A 193 23.83 2.12 -7.78
C ARG A 193 22.54 2.54 -8.45
N SER A 194 22.67 3.20 -9.57
CA SER A 194 21.53 3.59 -10.39
C SER A 194 21.29 2.57 -11.49
N ASP A 195 20.05 2.46 -11.92
CA ASP A 195 19.63 1.55 -12.98
C ASP A 195 18.34 2.05 -13.61
N VAL A 196 18.18 1.84 -14.91
CA VAL A 196 16.94 2.10 -15.62
C VAL A 196 16.57 0.89 -16.44
N SER A 197 15.31 0.50 -16.40
CA SER A 197 14.81 -0.69 -17.08
C SER A 197 13.52 -0.40 -17.83
N VAL A 198 13.24 -1.19 -18.87
CA VAL A 198 12.01 -1.09 -19.63
C VAL A 198 11.27 -2.42 -19.65
N GLU A 199 9.95 -2.37 -19.53
CA GLU A 199 9.07 -3.52 -19.68
C GLU A 199 7.82 -3.18 -20.48
N VAL A 200 7.21 -4.19 -21.11
CA VAL A 200 5.95 -4.05 -21.83
C VAL A 200 4.92 -5.02 -21.27
N LEU A 201 3.89 -4.46 -20.67
CA LEU A 201 2.74 -5.19 -20.13
C LEU A 201 1.61 -5.20 -21.17
N GLY A 202 0.72 -6.19 -21.09
CA GLY A 202 -0.43 -6.37 -21.98
C GLY A 202 -0.64 -7.83 -22.33
N VAL A 203 -1.63 -8.09 -23.18
CA VAL A 203 -2.00 -9.45 -23.59
C VAL A 203 -0.91 -10.11 -24.45
N SER A 204 -0.78 -11.43 -24.35
CA SER A 204 0.09 -12.23 -25.24
C SER A 204 -0.72 -12.94 -26.34
N GLU A 205 -2.03 -12.95 -26.22
CA GLU A 205 -2.95 -13.47 -27.23
C GLU A 205 -4.13 -12.49 -27.39
N ALA A 206 -4.45 -12.11 -28.59
CA ALA A 206 -5.51 -11.16 -28.94
C ALA A 206 -6.40 -11.72 -30.05
N ILE A 207 -7.59 -11.16 -30.22
CA ILE A 207 -8.49 -11.47 -31.30
C ILE A 207 -8.29 -10.44 -32.42
N LYS A 208 -8.31 -10.90 -33.66
CA LYS A 208 -8.23 -10.05 -34.84
C LYS A 208 -9.24 -8.88 -34.77
N ASP A 209 -8.79 -7.70 -35.17
CA ASP A 209 -9.57 -6.47 -35.24
C ASP A 209 -10.10 -5.94 -33.89
N THR A 210 -9.69 -6.49 -32.76
CA THR A 210 -9.87 -5.87 -31.43
C THR A 210 -8.77 -4.84 -31.17
N GLU A 211 -9.13 -3.79 -30.46
CA GLU A 211 -8.18 -2.79 -29.98
C GLU A 211 -7.62 -3.26 -28.65
N GLU A 212 -6.29 -3.41 -28.58
CA GLU A 212 -5.57 -3.86 -27.39
C GLU A 212 -4.66 -2.78 -26.89
N SER A 213 -4.60 -2.65 -25.56
CA SER A 213 -3.77 -1.68 -24.86
C SER A 213 -2.51 -2.33 -24.33
N PHE A 214 -1.36 -1.75 -24.64
CA PHE A 214 -0.05 -2.16 -24.13
C PHE A 214 0.52 -1.04 -23.30
N ILE A 215 0.97 -1.39 -22.08
CA ILE A 215 1.57 -0.43 -21.17
C ILE A 215 3.09 -0.61 -21.22
N VAL A 216 3.79 0.44 -21.57
CA VAL A 216 5.25 0.49 -21.51
C VAL A 216 5.66 1.23 -20.25
N ASN A 217 6.36 0.54 -19.36
CA ASN A 217 6.90 1.10 -18.14
C ASN A 217 8.40 1.25 -18.26
N VAL A 218 8.90 2.42 -17.95
CA VAL A 218 10.32 2.66 -17.69
C VAL A 218 10.48 2.90 -16.20
N ASN A 219 11.24 2.04 -15.54
CA ASN A 219 11.48 2.08 -14.11
C ASN A 219 12.91 2.48 -13.83
N GLY A 220 13.10 3.53 -13.02
CA GLY A 220 14.40 3.97 -12.53
C GLY A 220 14.59 3.62 -11.06
N VAL A 221 15.79 3.19 -10.70
CA VAL A 221 16.25 2.90 -9.34
C VAL A 221 17.48 3.75 -9.06
N GLY A 222 17.58 4.34 -7.88
CA GLY A 222 18.71 5.20 -7.51
C GLY A 222 18.56 6.64 -8.02
N GLU A 223 19.65 7.19 -8.52
CA GLU A 223 19.66 8.53 -9.14
C GLU A 223 19.09 8.48 -10.56
N ASN A 224 18.61 9.60 -11.06
CA ASN A 224 18.04 9.67 -12.40
C ASN A 224 19.10 9.35 -13.47
N VAL A 225 18.81 8.40 -14.33
CA VAL A 225 19.64 8.02 -15.47
C VAL A 225 18.97 8.52 -16.75
N PRO A 226 19.62 9.39 -17.55
CA PRO A 226 19.05 9.84 -18.81
C PRO A 226 19.02 8.72 -19.84
N TYR A 227 17.98 8.68 -20.66
CA TYR A 227 17.78 7.70 -21.71
C TYR A 227 16.95 8.26 -22.87
N THR A 228 17.04 7.62 -24.02
CA THR A 228 16.14 7.78 -25.16
C THR A 228 15.32 6.52 -25.31
N LEU A 229 14.01 6.59 -25.01
CA LEU A 229 13.10 5.46 -25.23
C LEU A 229 12.68 5.38 -26.68
N GLU A 230 12.87 4.23 -27.29
CA GLU A 230 12.32 3.88 -28.60
C GLU A 230 11.41 2.66 -28.47
N VAL A 231 10.17 2.79 -28.94
CA VAL A 231 9.25 1.64 -29.01
C VAL A 231 8.87 1.38 -30.45
N LYS A 232 9.12 0.15 -30.90
CA LYS A 232 8.76 -0.36 -32.20
C LYS A 232 7.63 -1.36 -32.10
N PHE A 233 6.69 -1.26 -33.01
CA PHE A 233 5.66 -2.24 -33.27
C PHE A 233 5.86 -2.79 -34.67
N ASP A 234 6.18 -4.11 -34.81
CA ASP A 234 6.52 -4.75 -36.09
C ASP A 234 7.55 -3.95 -36.88
N ASP A 235 8.64 -3.50 -36.24
CA ASP A 235 9.71 -2.69 -36.78
C ASP A 235 9.36 -1.22 -37.13
N GLU A 236 8.10 -0.79 -36.99
CA GLU A 236 7.69 0.60 -37.10
C GLU A 236 7.84 1.33 -35.76
N ILE A 237 8.53 2.46 -35.74
CA ILE A 237 8.69 3.28 -34.54
C ILE A 237 7.35 3.95 -34.23
N VAL A 238 6.78 3.63 -33.07
CA VAL A 238 5.51 4.21 -32.57
C VAL A 238 5.75 5.27 -31.49
N VAL A 239 6.86 5.18 -30.77
CA VAL A 239 7.27 6.18 -29.76
C VAL A 239 8.78 6.37 -29.84
N ALA A 240 9.20 7.64 -29.77
CA ALA A 240 10.59 8.04 -29.53
C ALA A 240 10.59 9.24 -28.59
N LYS A 241 11.18 9.10 -27.39
CA LYS A 241 11.13 10.13 -26.34
C LYS A 241 12.36 10.12 -25.48
N ASN A 242 12.91 11.30 -25.19
CA ASN A 242 14.00 11.46 -24.24
C ASN A 242 13.43 11.75 -22.84
N ASN A 243 13.98 11.10 -21.83
CA ASN A 243 13.61 11.31 -20.43
C ASN A 243 14.79 10.98 -19.50
N ASP A 244 14.66 11.29 -18.22
CA ASP A 244 15.62 10.98 -17.16
C ASP A 244 14.93 10.39 -15.91
N LYS A 245 13.64 10.08 -16.01
CA LYS A 245 12.81 9.60 -14.89
C LYS A 245 11.97 8.42 -15.31
N SER A 246 11.50 7.69 -14.33
CA SER A 246 10.46 6.67 -14.53
C SER A 246 9.29 7.26 -15.28
N ASP A 247 8.79 6.54 -16.28
CA ASP A 247 7.68 6.96 -17.13
C ASP A 247 6.79 5.76 -17.47
N THR A 248 5.51 6.01 -17.64
CA THR A 248 4.54 4.98 -18.03
C THR A 248 3.62 5.55 -19.09
N PHE A 249 3.45 4.85 -20.19
CA PHE A 249 2.52 5.25 -21.23
C PHE A 249 1.84 4.05 -21.86
N THR A 250 0.68 4.30 -22.45
CA THR A 250 -0.14 3.28 -23.10
C THR A 250 -0.10 3.43 -24.61
N ILE A 251 0.00 2.32 -25.31
CA ILE A 251 -0.10 2.21 -26.77
C ILE A 251 -1.33 1.39 -27.08
N ASP A 252 -2.32 2.00 -27.73
CA ASP A 252 -3.51 1.31 -28.20
C ASP A 252 -3.29 0.93 -29.66
N LYS A 253 -3.48 -0.34 -29.98
CA LYS A 253 -3.25 -0.85 -31.34
C LYS A 253 -4.31 -1.88 -31.72
N LYS A 254 -4.83 -1.72 -32.92
CA LYS A 254 -5.67 -2.71 -33.55
C LYS A 254 -4.81 -3.63 -34.41
N LEU A 255 -4.89 -4.93 -34.14
CA LEU A 255 -3.95 -5.91 -34.69
C LEU A 255 -4.59 -6.76 -35.80
N SER A 256 -3.82 -7.01 -36.84
CA SER A 256 -4.15 -7.98 -37.88
C SER A 256 -3.87 -9.40 -37.39
N GLU A 257 -4.40 -10.40 -38.07
CA GLU A 257 -4.12 -11.82 -37.78
C GLU A 257 -2.65 -12.16 -38.01
N GLY A 258 -2.05 -12.90 -37.06
CA GLY A 258 -0.65 -13.33 -37.14
C GLY A 258 0.13 -13.12 -35.86
N TYR A 259 1.45 -13.07 -35.97
CA TYR A 259 2.34 -12.76 -34.87
C TYR A 259 2.84 -11.33 -35.00
N HIS A 260 2.73 -10.57 -33.94
CA HIS A 260 3.22 -9.21 -33.83
C HIS A 260 4.27 -9.12 -32.73
N LYS A 261 5.18 -8.17 -32.87
CA LYS A 261 6.28 -7.96 -31.93
C LYS A 261 6.32 -6.51 -31.48
N ILE A 262 6.31 -6.29 -30.17
CA ILE A 262 6.64 -4.99 -29.57
C ILE A 262 8.08 -5.09 -29.07
N THR A 263 8.89 -4.12 -29.45
CA THR A 263 10.26 -3.94 -28.93
C THR A 263 10.34 -2.57 -28.27
N ALA A 264 10.60 -2.54 -26.99
CA ALA A 264 10.95 -1.33 -26.26
C ALA A 264 12.43 -1.36 -25.93
N GLU A 265 13.12 -0.28 -26.24
CA GLU A 265 14.58 -0.17 -26.09
C GLU A 265 14.95 1.21 -25.56
N LEU A 266 15.82 1.23 -24.55
CA LEU A 266 16.45 2.42 -24.03
C LEU A 266 17.77 2.61 -24.74
N LEU A 267 17.89 3.72 -25.45
CA LEU A 267 19.09 4.12 -26.19
C LEU A 267 19.78 5.27 -25.48
N ASP A 268 21.05 5.49 -25.77
CA ASP A 268 21.85 6.60 -25.22
C ASP A 268 21.76 6.69 -23.69
N VAL A 269 21.71 5.52 -23.04
CA VAL A 269 21.58 5.43 -21.59
C VAL A 269 22.82 5.98 -20.91
N GLY A 270 22.63 6.75 -19.84
CA GLY A 270 23.72 7.34 -19.05
C GLY A 270 24.67 6.29 -18.50
N LYS A 271 25.94 6.68 -18.25
CA LYS A 271 27.01 5.77 -17.80
C LYS A 271 26.79 5.16 -16.41
N ASP A 272 25.84 5.71 -15.65
CA ASP A 272 25.51 5.26 -14.30
C ASP A 272 24.49 4.12 -14.28
N ASP A 273 24.05 3.65 -15.45
CA ASP A 273 23.21 2.49 -15.62
C ASP A 273 23.98 1.20 -15.32
N TYR A 274 23.41 0.39 -14.41
CA TYR A 274 24.13 -0.80 -13.91
C TYR A 274 23.84 -2.06 -14.72
N PHE A 275 22.59 -2.26 -15.18
CA PHE A 275 22.17 -3.44 -15.92
C PHE A 275 21.82 -3.11 -17.38
N GLU A 276 22.75 -3.19 -18.29
CA GLU A 276 22.46 -2.98 -19.72
C GLU A 276 21.44 -3.98 -20.31
N GLN A 277 21.28 -5.15 -19.70
CA GLN A 277 20.45 -6.23 -20.23
C GLN A 277 18.94 -5.91 -20.11
N ASN A 278 18.52 -5.11 -19.14
CA ASN A 278 17.13 -4.74 -18.90
C ASN A 278 16.71 -3.47 -19.67
N ASN A 279 17.64 -2.89 -20.47
CA ASN A 279 17.39 -1.74 -21.34
C ASN A 279 16.62 -2.10 -22.60
N LYS A 280 16.35 -3.37 -22.80
CA LYS A 280 15.60 -3.85 -23.96
C LYS A 280 14.60 -4.94 -23.58
N TYR A 281 13.37 -4.75 -24.03
CA TYR A 281 12.30 -5.70 -23.81
C TYR A 281 11.60 -6.07 -25.12
N HIS A 282 11.29 -7.35 -25.26
CA HIS A 282 10.54 -7.87 -26.39
C HIS A 282 9.26 -8.56 -25.92
N LYS A 283 8.14 -8.20 -26.52
CA LYS A 283 6.86 -8.87 -26.31
C LYS A 283 6.32 -9.38 -27.64
N THR A 284 6.00 -10.65 -27.68
CA THR A 284 5.33 -11.26 -28.85
C THR A 284 3.85 -11.42 -28.53
N ILE A 285 3.01 -11.05 -29.49
CA ILE A 285 1.55 -11.15 -29.42
C ILE A 285 1.10 -12.06 -30.54
N LYS A 286 0.31 -13.09 -30.20
CA LYS A 286 -0.35 -13.95 -31.16
C LYS A 286 -1.77 -13.46 -31.37
N VAL A 287 -2.10 -13.07 -32.59
CA VAL A 287 -3.44 -12.64 -32.95
C VAL A 287 -4.15 -13.75 -33.69
N VAL A 288 -5.21 -14.24 -33.08
CA VAL A 288 -6.05 -15.32 -33.65
C VAL A 288 -7.26 -14.74 -34.38
N PRO A 289 -7.78 -15.44 -35.40
CA PRO A 289 -9.02 -15.05 -36.04
C PRO A 289 -10.17 -15.04 -35.04
N ARG A 290 -11.23 -14.30 -35.34
CA ARG A 290 -12.43 -14.34 -34.52
C ARG A 290 -13.00 -15.76 -34.48
N PRO A 291 -13.38 -16.27 -33.30
CA PRO A 291 -13.98 -17.60 -33.21
C PRO A 291 -15.31 -17.62 -33.97
N ARG A 292 -15.54 -18.69 -34.72
CA ARG A 292 -16.76 -18.88 -35.48
C ARG A 292 -17.84 -19.50 -34.62
N VAL A 293 -19.05 -18.94 -34.69
CA VAL A 293 -20.22 -19.45 -33.97
C VAL A 293 -21.37 -19.65 -34.95
N LEU A 294 -21.90 -20.88 -34.99
CA LEU A 294 -23.16 -21.15 -35.74
C LEU A 294 -24.35 -20.63 -34.92
N PHE A 295 -25.00 -19.60 -35.43
CA PHE A 295 -26.18 -19.01 -34.81
C PHE A 295 -27.45 -19.40 -35.55
N VAL A 296 -28.20 -20.34 -34.99
CA VAL A 296 -29.47 -20.84 -35.59
C VAL A 296 -30.64 -20.15 -34.89
N THR A 297 -31.46 -19.42 -35.66
CA THR A 297 -32.64 -18.72 -35.11
C THR A 297 -33.77 -18.72 -36.18
N GLU A 298 -35.00 -18.83 -35.72
CA GLU A 298 -36.18 -18.76 -36.61
C GLU A 298 -36.60 -17.31 -36.94
N LYS A 299 -36.15 -16.32 -36.14
CA LYS A 299 -36.49 -14.90 -36.28
C LYS A 299 -35.28 -14.02 -36.10
N ASN A 300 -35.33 -12.76 -36.55
CA ASN A 300 -34.35 -11.77 -36.24
C ASN A 300 -34.26 -11.58 -34.72
N SER A 301 -33.15 -12.01 -34.13
CA SER A 301 -32.89 -11.89 -32.71
C SER A 301 -31.95 -10.70 -32.44
N PRO A 302 -32.23 -9.83 -31.45
CA PRO A 302 -31.34 -8.75 -31.07
C PRO A 302 -29.96 -9.29 -30.64
N LEU A 303 -29.90 -10.51 -30.12
CA LEU A 303 -28.68 -11.19 -29.72
C LEU A 303 -27.67 -11.37 -30.88
N LYS A 304 -28.18 -11.41 -32.16
CA LYS A 304 -27.32 -11.53 -33.35
C LYS A 304 -26.31 -10.38 -33.44
N ALA A 305 -26.76 -9.15 -33.23
CA ALA A 305 -25.91 -7.96 -33.30
C ALA A 305 -24.84 -7.94 -32.22
N ASP A 306 -25.15 -8.46 -31.03
CA ASP A 306 -24.20 -8.55 -29.93
C ASP A 306 -23.15 -9.66 -30.15
N LEU A 307 -23.58 -10.79 -30.72
CA LEU A 307 -22.67 -11.89 -31.06
C LEU A 307 -21.74 -11.52 -32.22
N GLU A 308 -22.21 -10.79 -33.25
CA GLU A 308 -21.39 -10.34 -34.37
C GLU A 308 -20.25 -9.40 -33.98
N ARG A 309 -20.31 -8.79 -32.78
CA ARG A 309 -19.21 -7.96 -32.27
C ARG A 309 -18.01 -8.79 -31.79
N ILE A 310 -18.25 -10.04 -31.39
CA ILE A 310 -17.25 -10.90 -30.75
C ILE A 310 -16.89 -12.10 -31.65
N TYR A 311 -17.86 -12.61 -32.39
CA TYR A 311 -17.76 -13.84 -33.17
C TYR A 311 -18.03 -13.61 -34.64
N ASP A 312 -17.41 -14.42 -35.49
CA ASP A 312 -17.84 -14.55 -36.89
C ASP A 312 -19.03 -15.52 -36.94
N LEU A 313 -20.22 -15.01 -37.25
CA LEU A 313 -21.42 -15.84 -37.33
C LEU A 313 -21.45 -16.60 -38.65
N VAL A 314 -21.77 -17.89 -38.56
CA VAL A 314 -21.94 -18.82 -39.72
C VAL A 314 -23.38 -19.30 -39.73
#